data_8459c4080184f8fc3b01991544db9926
#
_entry.id   8459c4080184f8fc3b01991544db9926
#
_cell.length_a   1.000
_cell.length_b   1.000
_cell.length_c   1.000
_cell.angle_alpha   90.00
_cell.angle_beta   90.00
_cell.angle_gamma   90.00
#
_symmetry.space_group_name_H-M   'P 1'
#
loop_
_entity.id
_entity.type
_entity.pdbx_description
1 polymer ?
#
loop_
_entity_poly.entity_id
_entity_poly.type
_entity_poly.pdbx_seq_one_letter_code
_entity_poly.pdbx_strand_id
1 'polypeptide(L)'
;MGCGKSSVGRRLSELLCCPFMDLDSVIEEQAGRSIPEIFASDGEAAFRQMELDALRSIIQCSTAAGRVQKQSLPSSMGPSLCGQRGSTVSAPSLLPHNHVVLSLGGGAVITPECAELVKENTLCIFLRTSVDTLVDRLTDEAAGRPLLNTGNQPSNVIPSANTNVIPSTNTNVIPSEVEESTLRHRIETLMAKRASTYEATAHHIIDTDGLSIDDIATRVVQMLK
;
A
#
# COMPACT_ATOMS: atom_id res chain seq x y z
N MET A 1 6.26 -1.85 5.02
CA MET A 1 6.40 -0.53 5.64
C MET A 1 7.61 0.14 5.01
N GLY A 2 7.57 1.45 4.68
CA GLY A 2 8.76 2.22 4.25
C GLY A 2 9.39 1.88 2.88
N CYS A 3 8.99 0.82 2.19
CA CYS A 3 9.59 0.45 0.89
C CYS A 3 9.05 1.26 -0.32
N GLY A 4 8.20 2.27 -0.10
CA GLY A 4 7.70 3.15 -1.15
C GLY A 4 6.60 2.59 -2.05
N LYS A 5 5.87 1.54 -1.64
CA LYS A 5 4.81 0.89 -2.45
C LYS A 5 3.80 1.87 -3.03
N SER A 6 3.20 2.72 -2.19
CA SER A 6 2.16 3.65 -2.64
C SER A 6 2.73 4.72 -3.59
N SER A 7 3.97 5.18 -3.37
CA SER A 7 4.63 6.15 -4.25
C SER A 7 4.96 5.54 -5.61
N VAL A 8 5.55 4.34 -5.62
CA VAL A 8 5.84 3.59 -6.85
C VAL A 8 4.54 3.22 -7.57
N GLY A 9 3.51 2.78 -6.83
CA GLY A 9 2.22 2.42 -7.37
C GLY A 9 1.52 3.60 -8.07
N ARG A 10 1.51 4.78 -7.47
CA ARG A 10 0.98 6.02 -8.09
C ARG A 10 1.74 6.36 -9.37
N ARG A 11 3.07 6.32 -9.33
CA ARG A 11 3.88 6.60 -10.50
C ARG A 11 3.66 5.57 -11.61
N LEU A 12 3.53 4.32 -11.26
CA LEU A 12 3.22 3.24 -12.21
C LEU A 12 1.83 3.44 -12.84
N SER A 13 0.82 3.83 -12.06
CA SER A 13 -0.52 4.09 -12.57
C SER A 13 -0.57 5.23 -13.59
N GLU A 14 0.24 6.27 -13.37
CA GLU A 14 0.42 7.38 -14.33
C GLU A 14 1.04 6.87 -15.65
N LEU A 15 2.13 6.08 -15.56
CA LEU A 15 2.81 5.54 -16.75
C LEU A 15 1.94 4.56 -17.55
N LEU A 16 1.08 3.80 -16.87
CA LEU A 16 0.18 2.83 -17.48
C LEU A 16 -1.19 3.42 -17.86
N CYS A 17 -1.46 4.67 -17.49
CA CYS A 17 -2.76 5.34 -17.67
C CYS A 17 -3.92 4.50 -17.11
N CYS A 18 -3.76 3.94 -15.90
CA CYS A 18 -4.76 3.12 -15.21
C CYS A 18 -4.96 3.60 -13.76
N PRO A 19 -6.09 3.26 -13.12
CA PRO A 19 -6.35 3.66 -11.73
C PRO A 19 -5.31 3.09 -10.75
N PHE A 20 -5.02 3.86 -9.69
CA PHE A 20 -4.28 3.41 -8.52
C PHE A 20 -5.25 3.21 -7.35
N MET A 21 -5.09 2.11 -6.63
CA MET A 21 -5.83 1.80 -5.40
C MET A 21 -4.85 1.39 -4.30
N ASP A 22 -5.11 1.82 -3.07
CA ASP A 22 -4.40 1.33 -1.89
C ASP A 22 -5.38 0.50 -1.06
N LEU A 23 -5.05 -0.77 -0.79
CA LEU A 23 -5.96 -1.70 -0.12
C LEU A 23 -6.33 -1.22 1.29
N ASP A 24 -5.37 -0.64 2.02
CA ASP A 24 -5.59 -0.11 3.36
C ASP A 24 -6.65 1.02 3.30
N SER A 25 -6.54 1.93 2.33
CA SER A 25 -7.51 3.02 2.12
C SER A 25 -8.90 2.50 1.72
N VAL A 26 -8.96 1.46 0.88
CA VAL A 26 -10.25 0.85 0.49
C VAL A 26 -10.96 0.24 1.70
N ILE A 27 -10.20 -0.42 2.59
CA ILE A 27 -10.76 -1.01 3.81
C ILE A 27 -11.29 0.08 4.74
N GLU A 28 -10.54 1.17 4.96
CA GLU A 28 -10.98 2.30 5.79
C GLU A 28 -12.24 2.96 5.24
N GLU A 29 -12.30 3.16 3.92
CA GLU A 29 -13.48 3.72 3.25
C GLU A 29 -14.71 2.81 3.39
N GLN A 30 -14.56 1.50 3.18
CA GLN A 30 -15.65 0.53 3.33
C GLN A 30 -16.12 0.38 4.78
N ALA A 31 -15.19 0.42 5.74
CA ALA A 31 -15.51 0.30 7.16
C ALA A 31 -16.04 1.62 7.76
N GLY A 32 -15.80 2.77 7.13
CA GLY A 32 -16.08 4.09 7.68
C GLY A 32 -15.30 4.41 8.95
N ARG A 33 -14.20 3.69 9.19
CA ARG A 33 -13.35 3.76 10.40
C ARG A 33 -11.89 3.57 10.00
N SER A 34 -10.97 4.14 10.78
CA SER A 34 -9.54 3.95 10.58
C SER A 34 -9.10 2.52 10.95
N ILE A 35 -7.99 2.06 10.36
CA ILE A 35 -7.41 0.75 10.67
C ILE A 35 -7.12 0.58 12.18
N PRO A 36 -6.53 1.56 12.89
CA PRO A 36 -6.37 1.45 14.33
C PRO A 36 -7.67 1.24 15.11
N GLU A 37 -8.76 1.91 14.69
CA GLU A 37 -10.09 1.73 15.31
C GLU A 37 -10.65 0.33 15.04
N ILE A 38 -10.48 -0.21 13.83
CA ILE A 38 -10.87 -1.58 13.48
C ILE A 38 -10.11 -2.59 14.35
N PHE A 39 -8.81 -2.43 14.50
CA PHE A 39 -8.02 -3.32 15.38
C PHE A 39 -8.45 -3.23 16.84
N ALA A 40 -8.80 -2.04 17.32
CA ALA A 40 -9.22 -1.83 18.71
C ALA A 40 -10.61 -2.41 18.99
N SER A 41 -11.56 -2.31 18.03
CA SER A 41 -12.95 -2.76 18.21
C SER A 41 -13.19 -4.22 17.81
N ASP A 42 -12.65 -4.63 16.67
CA ASP A 42 -13.01 -5.89 16.02
C ASP A 42 -11.84 -6.90 16.02
N GLY A 43 -10.61 -6.44 16.29
CA GLY A 43 -9.42 -7.26 16.40
C GLY A 43 -8.77 -7.63 15.06
N GLU A 44 -7.64 -8.33 15.14
CA GLU A 44 -6.85 -8.68 13.95
C GLU A 44 -7.59 -9.64 13.00
N ALA A 45 -8.31 -10.61 13.52
CA ALA A 45 -9.01 -11.60 12.70
C ALA A 45 -10.07 -10.95 11.80
N ALA A 46 -10.85 -10.00 12.34
CA ALA A 46 -11.83 -9.25 11.55
C ALA A 46 -11.15 -8.40 10.48
N PHE A 47 -10.05 -7.74 10.81
CA PHE A 47 -9.29 -6.97 9.82
C PHE A 47 -8.77 -7.86 8.67
N ARG A 48 -8.24 -9.06 8.97
CA ARG A 48 -7.81 -10.01 7.92
C ARG A 48 -8.96 -10.45 7.03
N GLN A 49 -10.16 -10.63 7.58
CA GLN A 49 -11.33 -10.90 6.76
C GLN A 49 -11.70 -9.73 5.86
N MET A 50 -11.61 -8.49 6.36
CA MET A 50 -11.84 -7.28 5.55
C MET A 50 -10.82 -7.13 4.43
N GLU A 51 -9.53 -7.44 4.67
CA GLU A 51 -8.49 -7.48 3.63
C GLU A 51 -8.87 -8.47 2.50
N LEU A 52 -9.32 -9.67 2.87
CA LEU A 52 -9.72 -10.71 1.90
C LEU A 52 -10.94 -10.29 1.08
N ASP A 53 -11.96 -9.74 1.73
CA ASP A 53 -13.21 -9.35 1.08
C ASP A 53 -13.01 -8.13 0.15
N ALA A 54 -12.23 -7.14 0.58
CA ALA A 54 -11.86 -6.01 -0.24
C ALA A 54 -11.05 -6.45 -1.49
N LEU A 55 -10.09 -7.34 -1.30
CA LEU A 55 -9.27 -7.88 -2.39
C LEU A 55 -10.12 -8.66 -3.40
N ARG A 56 -11.03 -9.52 -2.94
CA ARG A 56 -11.98 -10.24 -3.80
C ARG A 56 -12.84 -9.28 -4.63
N SER A 57 -13.37 -8.25 -4.00
CA SER A 57 -14.20 -7.24 -4.66
C SER A 57 -13.44 -6.52 -5.77
N ILE A 58 -12.20 -6.10 -5.51
CA ILE A 58 -11.35 -5.40 -6.49
C ILE A 58 -11.06 -6.31 -7.69
N ILE A 59 -10.68 -7.57 -7.46
CA ILE A 59 -10.38 -8.54 -8.52
C ILE A 59 -11.64 -8.83 -9.35
N GLN A 60 -12.79 -9.04 -8.72
CA GLN A 60 -14.06 -9.30 -9.41
C GLN A 60 -14.49 -8.12 -10.27
N CYS A 61 -14.38 -6.88 -9.77
CA CYS A 61 -14.68 -5.68 -10.54
C CYS A 61 -13.77 -5.56 -11.77
N SER A 62 -12.48 -5.82 -11.62
CA SER A 62 -11.53 -5.76 -12.73
C SER A 62 -11.80 -6.82 -13.80
N THR A 63 -12.23 -8.04 -13.42
CA THR A 63 -12.57 -9.12 -14.35
C THR A 63 -13.94 -8.94 -14.98
N ALA A 64 -14.93 -8.39 -14.27
CA ALA A 64 -16.27 -8.15 -14.78
C ALA A 64 -16.29 -7.06 -15.87
N ALA A 65 -15.54 -5.98 -15.66
CA ALA A 65 -15.41 -4.90 -16.65
C ALA A 65 -14.80 -5.40 -17.98
N GLY A 66 -13.91 -6.42 -17.95
CA GLY A 66 -13.38 -7.07 -19.16
C GLY A 66 -14.37 -7.94 -19.92
N ARG A 67 -15.42 -8.44 -19.24
CA ARG A 67 -16.46 -9.26 -19.88
C ARG A 67 -17.52 -8.43 -20.62
N VAL A 68 -17.80 -7.22 -20.17
CA VAL A 68 -18.84 -6.35 -20.77
C VAL A 68 -18.44 -5.84 -22.15
N GLN A 69 -17.15 -5.73 -22.47
CA GLN A 69 -16.70 -5.29 -23.81
C GLN A 69 -16.74 -6.38 -24.90
N LYS A 70 -17.05 -7.64 -24.57
CA LYS A 70 -17.21 -8.71 -25.57
C LYS A 70 -18.65 -8.92 -26.09
N GLN A 71 -19.61 -8.17 -25.56
CA GLN A 71 -20.97 -8.20 -26.10
C GLN A 71 -21.11 -7.07 -27.11
N SER A 72 -21.21 -7.49 -28.37
CA SER A 72 -21.44 -6.69 -29.57
C SER A 72 -22.47 -5.57 -29.37
N LEU A 73 -22.04 -4.34 -29.67
CA LEU A 73 -22.95 -3.20 -29.87
C LEU A 73 -23.88 -3.54 -31.06
N PRO A 74 -25.21 -3.38 -30.92
CA PRO A 74 -26.10 -3.41 -32.08
C PRO A 74 -25.83 -2.18 -32.95
N SER A 75 -25.52 -2.42 -34.19
CA SER A 75 -25.36 -1.42 -35.24
C SER A 75 -26.71 -0.77 -35.50
N SER A 76 -27.04 0.33 -34.85
CA SER A 76 -28.00 1.34 -35.32
C SER A 76 -28.21 2.43 -34.27
N MET A 77 -27.53 3.54 -34.44
CA MET A 77 -28.08 4.90 -34.20
C MET A 77 -27.05 5.93 -34.65
N GLY A 78 -27.53 6.80 -35.53
CA GLY A 78 -26.78 7.79 -36.26
C GLY A 78 -26.26 8.97 -35.40
N PRO A 79 -25.52 9.90 -36.01
CA PRO A 79 -24.75 10.91 -35.32
C PRO A 79 -25.64 12.06 -34.82
N SER A 80 -25.59 12.34 -33.52
CA SER A 80 -26.14 13.59 -33.00
C SER A 80 -25.08 14.33 -32.19
N LEU A 81 -24.80 15.49 -32.68
CA LEU A 81 -24.02 16.62 -32.18
C LEU A 81 -23.89 16.72 -30.64
N CYS A 82 -22.68 16.75 -30.13
CA CYS A 82 -22.39 17.61 -28.98
C CYS A 82 -20.93 18.09 -28.98
N GLY A 83 -20.82 19.37 -28.71
CA GLY A 83 -19.80 20.33 -28.80
C GLY A 83 -18.39 20.00 -28.32
N GLN A 84 -17.48 20.64 -28.99
CA GLN A 84 -16.08 20.86 -28.72
C GLN A 84 -15.82 21.30 -27.29
N ARG A 85 -14.89 20.61 -26.58
CA ARG A 85 -13.97 21.24 -25.63
C ARG A 85 -12.76 20.32 -25.40
N GLY A 86 -11.59 20.86 -25.67
CA GLY A 86 -10.31 20.51 -25.01
C GLY A 86 -9.61 19.27 -25.53
N SER A 87 -8.69 19.48 -26.47
CA SER A 87 -7.68 18.51 -26.89
C SER A 87 -6.73 18.22 -25.72
N THR A 88 -7.02 17.21 -24.92
CA THR A 88 -5.99 16.48 -24.20
C THR A 88 -5.62 15.30 -25.08
N VAL A 89 -4.39 15.32 -25.60
CA VAL A 89 -3.79 14.22 -26.32
C VAL A 89 -3.67 13.06 -25.33
N SER A 90 -4.62 12.13 -25.42
CA SER A 90 -4.62 10.91 -24.61
C SER A 90 -3.45 10.06 -25.10
N ALA A 91 -2.41 9.92 -24.29
CA ALA A 91 -1.35 8.96 -24.57
C ALA A 91 -1.99 7.56 -24.72
N PRO A 92 -1.54 6.73 -25.68
CA PRO A 92 -2.09 5.38 -25.85
C PRO A 92 -1.82 4.58 -24.56
N SER A 93 -2.89 4.08 -23.94
CA SER A 93 -2.78 3.19 -22.80
C SER A 93 -2.03 1.93 -23.20
N LEU A 94 -0.97 1.61 -22.49
CA LEU A 94 -0.16 0.40 -22.71
C LEU A 94 -0.91 -0.89 -22.35
N LEU A 95 -2.00 -0.76 -21.57
CA LEU A 95 -2.81 -1.88 -21.11
C LEU A 95 -4.28 -1.67 -21.51
N PRO A 96 -5.05 -2.76 -21.72
CA PRO A 96 -6.50 -2.67 -21.91
C PRO A 96 -7.15 -1.96 -20.71
N HIS A 97 -8.24 -1.23 -20.93
CA HIS A 97 -8.88 -0.29 -19.99
C HIS A 97 -9.38 -0.85 -18.64
N ASN A 98 -9.04 -2.09 -18.29
CA ASN A 98 -9.51 -2.80 -17.09
C ASN A 98 -8.42 -3.12 -16.07
N HIS A 99 -7.22 -2.63 -16.27
CA HIS A 99 -6.15 -2.85 -15.31
C HIS A 99 -6.17 -1.79 -14.20
N VAL A 100 -5.81 -2.21 -13.00
CA VAL A 100 -5.64 -1.36 -11.82
C VAL A 100 -4.28 -1.65 -11.20
N VAL A 101 -3.60 -0.63 -10.75
CA VAL A 101 -2.42 -0.78 -9.89
C VAL A 101 -2.90 -0.79 -8.45
N LEU A 102 -2.67 -1.90 -7.77
CA LEU A 102 -3.08 -2.09 -6.38
C LEU A 102 -1.85 -2.14 -5.46
N SER A 103 -1.81 -1.26 -4.47
CA SER A 103 -0.86 -1.32 -3.37
C SER A 103 -1.43 -2.18 -2.24
N LEU A 104 -0.74 -3.26 -1.90
CA LEU A 104 -1.14 -4.15 -0.80
C LEU A 104 -0.54 -3.70 0.54
N GLY A 105 -1.30 -3.78 1.61
CA GLY A 105 -0.78 -3.67 2.97
C GLY A 105 0.30 -4.72 3.25
N GLY A 106 1.26 -4.41 4.11
CA GLY A 106 2.37 -5.33 4.41
C GLY A 106 1.95 -6.62 5.11
N GLY A 107 0.70 -6.73 5.53
CA GLY A 107 0.12 -7.91 6.17
C GLY A 107 -0.80 -8.73 5.26
N ALA A 108 -1.28 -8.17 4.16
CA ALA A 108 -2.33 -8.78 3.34
C ALA A 108 -1.97 -10.18 2.82
N VAL A 109 -0.76 -10.38 2.32
CA VAL A 109 -0.31 -11.68 1.79
C VAL A 109 0.18 -12.67 2.85
N ILE A 110 0.09 -12.32 4.14
CA ILE A 110 0.41 -13.27 5.23
C ILE A 110 -0.72 -14.27 5.42
N THR A 111 -1.95 -13.85 5.15
CA THR A 111 -3.11 -14.73 5.10
C THR A 111 -3.02 -15.60 3.85
N PRO A 112 -3.00 -16.96 3.98
CA PRO A 112 -2.80 -17.85 2.84
C PRO A 112 -3.81 -17.62 1.72
N GLU A 113 -5.08 -17.40 2.06
CA GLU A 113 -6.16 -17.17 1.11
C GLU A 113 -5.95 -15.88 0.29
N CYS A 114 -5.43 -14.83 0.92
CA CYS A 114 -5.07 -13.60 0.22
C CYS A 114 -3.86 -13.81 -0.69
N ALA A 115 -2.84 -14.56 -0.23
CA ALA A 115 -1.65 -14.85 -1.01
C ALA A 115 -2.00 -15.66 -2.29
N GLU A 116 -2.83 -16.68 -2.17
CA GLU A 116 -3.33 -17.48 -3.30
C GLU A 116 -4.14 -16.60 -4.27
N LEU A 117 -5.06 -15.80 -3.75
CA LEU A 117 -5.90 -14.92 -4.56
C LEU A 117 -5.07 -13.91 -5.35
N VAL A 118 -4.07 -13.30 -4.72
CA VAL A 118 -3.12 -12.38 -5.38
C VAL A 118 -2.31 -13.11 -6.44
N LYS A 119 -1.76 -14.28 -6.11
CA LYS A 119 -0.90 -15.05 -7.00
C LYS A 119 -1.62 -15.53 -8.25
N GLU A 120 -2.88 -15.96 -8.13
CA GLU A 120 -3.63 -16.52 -9.25
C GLU A 120 -4.27 -15.47 -10.15
N ASN A 121 -4.57 -14.27 -9.62
CA ASN A 121 -5.40 -13.30 -10.33
C ASN A 121 -4.70 -12.00 -10.67
N THR A 122 -3.46 -11.80 -10.22
CA THR A 122 -2.73 -10.54 -10.42
C THR A 122 -1.29 -10.80 -10.83
N LEU A 123 -0.62 -9.77 -11.37
CA LEU A 123 0.83 -9.74 -11.46
C LEU A 123 1.39 -9.12 -10.18
N CYS A 124 1.85 -9.95 -9.27
CA CYS A 124 2.38 -9.53 -7.98
C CYS A 124 3.88 -9.18 -8.09
N ILE A 125 4.23 -7.96 -7.70
CA ILE A 125 5.60 -7.46 -7.69
C ILE A 125 6.01 -7.15 -6.26
N PHE A 126 7.06 -7.81 -5.79
CA PHE A 126 7.63 -7.55 -4.48
C PHE A 126 8.75 -6.51 -4.60
N LEU A 127 8.57 -5.36 -3.96
CA LEU A 127 9.60 -4.34 -3.80
C LEU A 127 10.44 -4.68 -2.57
N ARG A 128 11.63 -5.25 -2.81
CA ARG A 128 12.55 -5.61 -1.75
C ARG A 128 13.46 -4.44 -1.44
N THR A 129 13.54 -4.07 -0.18
CA THR A 129 14.37 -2.98 0.33
C THR A 129 15.23 -3.51 1.46
N SER A 130 16.49 -3.11 1.54
CA SER A 130 17.39 -3.49 2.63
C SER A 130 16.91 -2.95 3.97
N VAL A 131 17.32 -3.60 5.05
CA VAL A 131 17.00 -3.16 6.42
C VAL A 131 17.57 -1.77 6.68
N ASP A 132 18.77 -1.47 6.21
CA ASP A 132 19.41 -0.16 6.37
C ASP A 132 18.56 0.95 5.75
N THR A 133 18.17 0.80 4.47
CA THR A 133 17.29 1.77 3.79
C THR A 133 15.92 1.89 4.47
N LEU A 134 15.38 0.81 5.04
CA LEU A 134 14.12 0.85 5.78
C LEU A 134 14.26 1.61 7.11
N VAL A 135 15.35 1.40 7.83
CA VAL A 135 15.65 2.13 9.07
C VAL A 135 15.77 3.62 8.78
N ASP A 136 16.58 4.00 7.79
CA ASP A 136 16.78 5.41 7.41
C ASP A 136 15.42 6.08 7.07
N ARG A 137 14.63 5.47 6.20
CA ARG A 137 13.32 6.02 5.80
C ARG A 137 12.31 6.11 6.93
N LEU A 138 12.29 5.13 7.85
CA LEU A 138 11.36 5.11 8.97
C LEU A 138 11.81 6.03 10.10
N THR A 139 13.09 6.29 10.25
CA THR A 139 13.62 7.27 11.19
C THR A 139 13.24 8.69 10.74
N ASP A 140 13.34 8.99 9.46
CA ASP A 140 12.92 10.27 8.89
C ASP A 140 11.39 10.45 8.96
N GLU A 141 10.60 9.38 8.82
CA GLU A 141 9.14 9.40 8.91
C GLU A 141 8.60 9.32 10.35
N ALA A 142 9.39 8.90 11.34
CA ALA A 142 8.97 8.68 12.72
C ALA A 142 8.52 9.99 13.42
N ALA A 143 8.95 11.14 12.91
CA ALA A 143 8.44 12.44 13.33
C ALA A 143 6.95 12.64 13.00
N GLY A 144 6.34 11.79 12.17
CA GLY A 144 4.97 11.93 11.68
C GLY A 144 4.01 10.74 11.83
N ARG A 145 4.44 9.56 12.34
CA ARG A 145 3.58 8.36 12.42
C ARG A 145 3.48 7.76 13.82
N PRO A 146 2.32 7.85 14.50
CA PRO A 146 2.12 7.35 15.88
C PRO A 146 2.22 5.83 16.07
N LEU A 147 2.23 5.02 14.99
CA LEU A 147 2.08 3.56 15.05
C LEU A 147 3.32 2.78 15.50
N LEU A 148 4.47 3.43 15.67
CA LEU A 148 5.68 2.78 16.18
C LEU A 148 5.84 2.93 17.71
N ASN A 149 4.99 3.72 18.37
CA ASN A 149 5.06 4.01 19.81
C ASN A 149 4.19 3.13 20.70
N THR A 150 3.48 2.12 20.18
CA THR A 150 2.70 1.18 21.00
C THR A 150 3.54 -0.02 21.42
N GLY A 151 4.53 0.21 22.26
CA GLY A 151 5.25 -0.82 22.98
C GLY A 151 5.47 -0.40 24.42
N ASN A 152 4.67 -0.98 25.34
CA ASN A 152 4.68 -0.83 26.79
C ASN A 152 3.90 0.35 27.37
N GLN A 153 2.62 0.13 27.63
CA GLN A 153 2.01 0.70 28.82
C GLN A 153 2.01 -0.35 29.95
N PRO A 154 2.70 -0.14 31.05
CA PRO A 154 2.34 -0.78 32.30
C PRO A 154 1.13 -0.05 32.89
N SER A 155 0.13 -0.85 33.24
CA SER A 155 -1.10 -0.46 33.93
C SER A 155 -0.85 0.30 35.23
N ASN A 156 -1.69 1.32 35.44
CA ASN A 156 -2.06 1.92 36.73
C ASN A 156 -0.99 2.55 37.59
N VAL A 157 -1.08 3.89 37.77
CA VAL A 157 -1.37 4.53 39.04
C VAL A 157 -1.78 5.99 38.80
N ILE A 158 -2.98 6.38 39.30
CA ILE A 158 -3.32 7.79 39.53
C ILE A 158 -2.68 8.17 40.86
N PRO A 159 -2.03 9.31 40.97
CA PRO A 159 -2.55 10.32 41.88
C PRO A 159 -2.44 11.78 41.39
N SER A 160 -3.36 12.54 41.91
CA SER A 160 -3.58 13.97 41.83
C SER A 160 -2.38 14.87 42.11
N ALA A 161 -2.52 16.07 41.55
CA ALA A 161 -2.14 17.39 42.05
C ALA A 161 -0.95 18.11 41.37
N ASN A 162 -1.35 19.20 40.71
CA ASN A 162 -0.69 20.52 40.60
C ASN A 162 0.84 20.59 40.52
N THR A 163 1.37 21.04 39.40
CA THR A 163 2.14 22.30 39.36
C THR A 163 2.42 22.74 37.91
N ASN A 164 2.14 24.01 37.63
CA ASN A 164 2.57 24.74 36.44
C ASN A 164 4.09 24.69 36.27
N VAL A 165 4.59 24.19 35.18
CA VAL A 165 5.83 24.67 34.55
C VAL A 165 5.73 24.42 33.05
N ILE A 166 5.69 25.50 32.27
CA ILE A 166 5.99 25.50 30.85
C ILE A 166 7.51 25.43 30.70
N PRO A 167 8.05 24.54 29.90
CA PRO A 167 9.22 24.89 29.12
C PRO A 167 8.96 24.69 27.62
N SER A 168 8.93 25.82 26.93
CA SER A 168 9.22 25.88 25.52
C SER A 168 10.66 25.41 25.31
N THR A 169 10.83 24.25 24.69
CA THR A 169 12.06 23.94 23.97
C THR A 169 11.70 23.02 22.79
N ASN A 170 11.72 23.61 21.59
CA ASN A 170 11.95 22.90 20.34
C ASN A 170 13.29 22.14 20.49
N THR A 171 13.22 20.88 20.83
CA THR A 171 14.36 19.98 20.67
C THR A 171 14.03 19.06 19.50
N ASN A 172 14.69 19.27 18.37
CA ASN A 172 14.95 18.23 17.39
C ASN A 172 15.67 17.11 18.15
N VAL A 173 14.92 16.15 18.65
CA VAL A 173 15.48 14.95 19.28
C VAL A 173 15.95 14.07 18.12
N ILE A 174 17.24 14.06 17.87
CA ILE A 174 17.91 13.00 17.11
C ILE A 174 17.59 11.70 17.84
N PRO A 175 17.02 10.67 17.18
CA PRO A 175 16.74 9.40 17.82
C PRO A 175 18.02 8.87 18.48
N SER A 176 17.94 8.45 19.74
CA SER A 176 19.10 7.90 20.42
C SER A 176 19.52 6.59 19.73
N GLU A 177 20.82 6.26 19.71
CA GLU A 177 21.36 5.02 19.13
C GLU A 177 20.63 3.77 19.64
N VAL A 178 20.05 3.83 20.85
CA VAL A 178 19.25 2.76 21.45
C VAL A 178 17.89 2.60 20.75
N GLU A 179 17.25 3.70 20.33
CA GLU A 179 15.96 3.65 19.62
C GLU A 179 16.15 3.12 18.20
N GLU A 180 17.20 3.52 17.52
CA GLU A 180 17.57 3.02 16.19
C GLU A 180 17.91 1.52 16.21
N SER A 181 18.69 1.07 17.18
CA SER A 181 19.01 -0.36 17.38
C SER A 181 17.74 -1.19 17.63
N THR A 182 16.79 -0.67 18.41
CA THR A 182 15.51 -1.32 18.70
C THR A 182 14.62 -1.37 17.45
N LEU A 183 14.58 -0.30 16.66
CA LEU A 183 13.83 -0.23 15.41
C LEU A 183 14.39 -1.23 14.38
N ARG A 184 15.71 -1.25 14.21
CA ARG A 184 16.42 -2.20 13.33
C ARG A 184 16.06 -3.64 13.68
N HIS A 185 16.19 -4.02 14.94
CA HIS A 185 15.85 -5.38 15.38
C HIS A 185 14.38 -5.76 15.12
N ARG A 186 13.45 -4.83 15.29
CA ARG A 186 12.02 -5.05 14.95
C ARG A 186 11.82 -5.26 13.46
N ILE A 187 12.47 -4.47 12.61
CA ILE A 187 12.40 -4.60 11.15
C ILE A 187 12.96 -5.95 10.72
N GLU A 188 14.15 -6.32 11.20
CA GLU A 188 14.80 -7.60 10.90
C GLU A 188 13.90 -8.79 11.28
N THR A 189 13.34 -8.76 12.47
CA THR A 189 12.44 -9.80 12.95
C THR A 189 11.17 -9.91 12.10
N LEU A 190 10.58 -8.79 11.71
CA LEU A 190 9.40 -8.77 10.84
C LEU A 190 9.73 -9.25 9.42
N MET A 191 10.86 -8.82 8.87
CA MET A 191 11.29 -9.23 7.54
C MET A 191 11.63 -10.72 7.52
N ALA A 192 12.35 -11.24 8.51
CA ALA A 192 12.66 -12.67 8.63
C ALA A 192 11.40 -13.55 8.66
N LYS A 193 10.34 -13.09 9.32
CA LYS A 193 9.06 -13.83 9.38
C LYS A 193 8.25 -13.76 8.09
N ARG A 194 8.42 -12.72 7.28
CA ARG A 194 7.52 -12.43 6.15
C ARG A 194 8.18 -12.61 4.79
N ALA A 195 9.51 -12.57 4.72
CA ALA A 195 10.26 -12.61 3.45
C ALA A 195 9.89 -13.83 2.60
N SER A 196 9.85 -15.02 3.21
CA SER A 196 9.49 -16.25 2.51
C SER A 196 8.09 -16.20 1.88
N THR A 197 7.13 -15.62 2.58
CA THR A 197 5.75 -15.46 2.07
C THR A 197 5.71 -14.45 0.94
N TYR A 198 6.41 -13.33 1.06
CA TYR A 198 6.48 -12.32 0.00
C TYR A 198 7.13 -12.89 -1.27
N GLU A 199 8.24 -13.60 -1.13
CA GLU A 199 8.94 -14.24 -2.25
C GLU A 199 8.10 -15.34 -2.90
N ALA A 200 7.39 -16.15 -2.11
CA ALA A 200 6.53 -17.21 -2.62
C ALA A 200 5.29 -16.69 -3.38
N THR A 201 4.78 -15.51 -2.99
CA THR A 201 3.61 -14.90 -3.61
C THR A 201 3.98 -14.04 -4.82
N ALA A 202 5.18 -13.46 -4.85
CA ALA A 202 5.63 -12.57 -5.91
C ALA A 202 5.91 -13.32 -7.22
N HIS A 203 5.49 -12.71 -8.34
CA HIS A 203 5.90 -13.12 -9.68
C HIS A 203 7.24 -12.49 -10.07
N HIS A 204 7.49 -11.27 -9.60
CA HIS A 204 8.74 -10.55 -9.80
C HIS A 204 9.20 -9.89 -8.50
N ILE A 205 10.52 -9.82 -8.33
CA ILE A 205 11.17 -9.16 -7.20
C ILE A 205 12.03 -8.04 -7.75
N ILE A 206 11.89 -6.84 -7.21
CA ILE A 206 12.70 -5.68 -7.57
C ILE A 206 13.40 -5.15 -6.33
N ASP A 207 14.74 -5.14 -6.34
CA ASP A 207 15.53 -4.46 -5.33
C ASP A 207 15.44 -2.96 -5.55
N THR A 208 15.07 -2.23 -4.49
CA THR A 208 14.77 -0.80 -4.57
C THR A 208 15.89 0.08 -4.03
N ASP A 209 16.94 -0.51 -3.48
CA ASP A 209 18.05 0.24 -2.90
C ASP A 209 18.80 1.03 -3.99
N GLY A 210 19.01 2.30 -3.74
CA GLY A 210 19.69 3.19 -4.67
C GLY A 210 18.88 3.55 -5.93
N LEU A 211 17.64 3.11 -6.07
CA LEU A 211 16.77 3.43 -7.20
C LEU A 211 15.78 4.53 -6.85
N SER A 212 15.54 5.41 -7.83
CA SER A 212 14.45 6.37 -7.75
C SER A 212 13.08 5.70 -7.98
N ILE A 213 12.01 6.38 -7.58
CA ILE A 213 10.63 5.92 -7.84
C ILE A 213 10.38 5.74 -9.35
N ASP A 214 10.92 6.64 -10.16
CA ASP A 214 10.81 6.61 -11.62
C ASP A 214 11.54 5.40 -12.24
N ASP A 215 12.73 5.08 -11.74
CA ASP A 215 13.51 3.92 -12.18
C ASP A 215 12.76 2.62 -11.89
N ILE A 216 12.22 2.49 -10.66
CA ILE A 216 11.45 1.31 -10.26
C ILE A 216 10.19 1.17 -11.12
N ALA A 217 9.41 2.24 -11.28
CA ALA A 217 8.19 2.22 -12.08
C ALA A 217 8.49 1.89 -13.56
N THR A 218 9.58 2.44 -14.12
CA THR A 218 10.01 2.16 -15.49
C THR A 218 10.40 0.69 -15.65
N ARG A 219 11.12 0.10 -14.69
CA ARG A 219 11.47 -1.34 -14.71
C ARG A 219 10.22 -2.21 -14.71
N VAL A 220 9.22 -1.86 -13.89
CA VAL A 220 7.94 -2.59 -13.89
C VAL A 220 7.27 -2.52 -15.26
N VAL A 221 7.20 -1.33 -15.88
CA VAL A 221 6.62 -1.17 -17.23
C VAL A 221 7.36 -2.01 -18.28
N GLN A 222 8.68 -2.15 -18.18
CA GLN A 222 9.48 -2.99 -19.08
C GLN A 222 9.18 -4.47 -18.93
N MET A 223 8.83 -4.94 -17.71
CA MET A 223 8.44 -6.33 -17.45
C MET A 223 7.04 -6.68 -17.97
N LEU A 224 6.21 -5.65 -18.24
CA LEU A 224 4.84 -5.82 -18.77
C LEU A 224 4.78 -5.90 -20.30
N LYS A 225 5.89 -5.65 -20.98
CA LYS A 225 6.02 -5.68 -22.44
C LYS A 225 6.41 -7.06 -22.95
#